data_4feef6e19cf8f7167a5ccc1b4e09a1ef
#
_entry.id   4feef6e19cf8f7167a5ccc1b4e09a1ef
#
_cell.length_a   1.000
_cell.length_b   1.000
_cell.length_c   1.000
_cell.angle_alpha   90.00
_cell.angle_beta   90.00
_cell.angle_gamma   90.00
#
_symmetry.space_group_name_H-M   'P 1'
#
loop_
_entity.id
_entity.type
_entity.pdbx_description
1 polymer ?
#
loop_
_entity_poly.entity_id
_entity_poly.type
_entity_poly.pdbx_seq_one_letter_code
_entity_poly.pdbx_strand_id
1 'polypeptide(L)'
;SSLDLALAASTFAALGSEQRLAVLRILVRAGPEGLSIGELGERSGVTGSTLTHHMKILASAGLVHQVRDGRRIICIGAAYDEMRTLSEFLLNECCADSAHPHEGHEDG
;
A
#
# COMPACT_ATOMS: atom_id res chain seq x y z
N SER A 1 -8.77 0.15 -13.49
CA SER A 1 -9.81 0.97 -12.96
C SER A 1 -9.28 2.31 -12.56
N SER A 2 -10.11 3.28 -12.53
CA SER A 2 -9.66 4.61 -12.23
C SER A 2 -9.89 4.94 -10.79
N LEU A 3 -9.08 5.83 -10.27
CA LEU A 3 -9.23 6.34 -8.95
C LEU A 3 -9.80 7.72 -9.04
N ASP A 4 -10.69 8.07 -8.14
CA ASP A 4 -11.11 9.45 -8.05
C ASP A 4 -10.29 10.12 -6.95
N LEU A 5 -10.39 11.41 -6.87
CA LEU A 5 -9.57 12.20 -5.97
C LEU A 5 -9.81 11.84 -4.51
N ALA A 6 -11.06 11.65 -4.12
CA ALA A 6 -11.37 11.32 -2.73
C ALA A 6 -10.79 9.96 -2.34
N LEU A 7 -10.91 8.99 -3.22
CA LEU A 7 -10.40 7.66 -2.94
C LEU A 7 -8.88 7.67 -2.88
N ALA A 8 -8.24 8.36 -3.82
CA ALA A 8 -6.79 8.48 -3.81
C ALA A 8 -6.30 9.15 -2.53
N ALA A 9 -6.97 10.22 -2.12
CA ALA A 9 -6.58 10.91 -0.89
C ALA A 9 -6.68 10.01 0.32
N SER A 10 -7.73 9.20 0.38
CA SER A 10 -7.94 8.27 1.48
C SER A 10 -6.82 7.21 1.51
N THR A 11 -6.42 6.73 0.34
CA THR A 11 -5.37 5.74 0.24
C THR A 11 -4.03 6.32 0.69
N PHE A 12 -3.71 7.53 0.24
CA PHE A 12 -2.47 8.17 0.67
C PHE A 12 -2.49 8.47 2.17
N ALA A 13 -3.66 8.82 2.71
CA ALA A 13 -3.77 9.07 4.14
C ALA A 13 -3.44 7.81 4.94
N ALA A 14 -3.86 6.66 4.46
CA ALA A 14 -3.53 5.41 5.14
C ALA A 14 -2.03 5.19 5.19
N LEU A 15 -1.29 5.72 4.23
CA LEU A 15 0.17 5.59 4.18
C LEU A 15 0.88 6.73 4.88
N GLY A 16 0.17 7.63 5.48
CA GLY A 16 0.76 8.80 6.12
C GLY A 16 1.28 8.53 7.53
N SER A 17 1.46 7.28 7.90
CA SER A 17 2.02 6.89 9.19
C SER A 17 3.28 6.10 8.92
N GLU A 18 4.36 6.41 9.61
CA GLU A 18 5.60 5.68 9.42
C GLU A 18 5.43 4.20 9.71
N GLN A 19 4.67 3.87 10.74
CA GLN A 19 4.47 2.47 11.08
C GLN A 19 3.65 1.74 10.01
N ARG A 20 2.60 2.37 9.52
CA ARG A 20 1.79 1.72 8.47
C ARG A 20 2.58 1.57 7.18
N LEU A 21 3.36 2.58 6.84
CA LEU A 21 4.17 2.50 5.64
C LEU A 21 5.19 1.37 5.78
N ALA A 22 5.82 1.25 6.94
CA ALA A 22 6.79 0.19 7.17
C ALA A 22 6.15 -1.19 7.09
N VAL A 23 4.96 -1.33 7.66
CA VAL A 23 4.23 -2.60 7.62
C VAL A 23 3.93 -2.97 6.16
N LEU A 24 3.45 -2.01 5.37
CA LEU A 24 3.14 -2.31 3.98
C LEU A 24 4.39 -2.71 3.22
N ARG A 25 5.52 -2.03 3.46
CA ARG A 25 6.76 -2.39 2.76
C ARG A 25 7.21 -3.81 3.09
N ILE A 26 7.03 -4.24 4.33
CA ILE A 26 7.35 -5.61 4.72
C ILE A 26 6.49 -6.59 3.95
N LEU A 27 5.21 -6.30 3.80
CA LEU A 27 4.31 -7.19 3.07
C LEU A 27 4.61 -7.21 1.58
N VAL A 28 4.99 -6.07 1.02
CA VAL A 28 5.38 -6.03 -0.39
C VAL A 28 6.62 -6.91 -0.60
N ARG A 29 7.58 -6.86 0.33
CA ARG A 29 8.75 -7.71 0.22
C ARG A 29 8.40 -9.20 0.35
N ALA A 30 7.39 -9.53 1.13
CA ALA A 30 7.01 -10.92 1.33
C ALA A 30 6.35 -11.53 0.09
N GLY A 31 5.77 -10.70 -0.75
CA GLY A 31 5.16 -11.18 -1.98
C GLY A 31 3.79 -11.79 -1.77
N PRO A 32 3.29 -12.52 -2.77
CA PRO A 32 1.90 -12.98 -2.75
C PRO A 32 1.61 -14.03 -1.69
N GLU A 33 2.63 -14.66 -1.14
CA GLU A 33 2.39 -15.63 -0.09
C GLU A 33 2.08 -14.98 1.23
N GLY A 34 2.49 -13.74 1.40
CA GLY A 34 2.17 -12.99 2.60
C GLY A 34 2.90 -13.48 3.84
N LEU A 35 2.47 -12.96 4.96
CA LEU A 35 3.02 -13.34 6.26
C LEU A 35 1.89 -13.52 7.23
N SER A 36 2.05 -14.44 8.18
CA SER A 36 1.08 -14.52 9.26
C SER A 36 1.15 -13.24 10.08
N ILE A 37 0.08 -12.95 10.81
CA ILE A 37 0.07 -11.73 11.61
C ILE A 37 1.16 -11.76 12.68
N GLY A 38 1.48 -12.94 13.19
CA GLY A 38 2.56 -13.09 14.16
C GLY A 38 3.92 -12.75 13.56
N GLU A 39 4.18 -13.26 12.36
CA GLU A 39 5.41 -12.95 11.65
C GLU A 39 5.52 -11.48 11.33
N LEU A 40 4.40 -10.89 10.91
CA LEU A 40 4.38 -9.48 10.59
C LEU A 40 4.70 -8.64 11.83
N GLY A 41 4.13 -9.03 12.96
CA GLY A 41 4.42 -8.36 14.22
C GLY A 41 5.90 -8.41 14.56
N GLU A 42 6.51 -9.59 14.40
CA GLU A 42 7.92 -9.74 14.70
C GLU A 42 8.78 -8.90 13.80
N ARG A 43 8.50 -8.91 12.52
CA ARG A 43 9.33 -8.18 11.56
C ARG A 43 9.17 -6.68 11.65
N SER A 44 7.95 -6.22 11.97
CA SER A 44 7.69 -4.80 12.01
C SER A 44 7.99 -4.18 13.36
N GLY A 45 8.04 -5.00 14.41
CA GLY A 45 8.16 -4.49 15.75
C GLY A 45 6.87 -3.90 16.28
N VAL A 46 5.77 -4.02 15.56
CA VAL A 46 4.48 -3.49 15.96
C VAL A 46 3.60 -4.69 16.28
N THR A 47 3.10 -4.78 17.47
CA THR A 47 2.36 -5.96 17.88
C THR A 47 1.05 -5.59 18.54
N GLY A 48 0.26 -6.60 18.84
CA GLY A 48 -0.96 -6.48 19.60
C GLY A 48 -2.01 -5.65 18.89
N SER A 49 -2.76 -4.91 19.65
CA SER A 49 -3.86 -4.14 19.10
C SER A 49 -3.41 -3.04 18.17
N THR A 50 -2.16 -2.56 18.32
CA THR A 50 -1.64 -1.54 17.44
C THR A 50 -1.49 -2.08 16.03
N LEU A 51 -0.93 -3.27 15.88
CA LEU A 51 -0.80 -3.87 14.56
C LEU A 51 -2.17 -4.15 13.96
N THR A 52 -3.10 -4.70 14.74
CA THR A 52 -4.44 -4.97 14.27
C THR A 52 -5.10 -3.69 13.77
N HIS A 53 -4.92 -2.59 14.49
CA HIS A 53 -5.48 -1.30 14.10
C HIS A 53 -4.88 -0.82 12.77
N HIS A 54 -3.57 -0.93 12.62
CA HIS A 54 -2.92 -0.54 11.37
C HIS A 54 -3.37 -1.40 10.21
N MET A 55 -3.53 -2.70 10.43
CA MET A 55 -3.99 -3.59 9.37
C MET A 55 -5.40 -3.25 8.93
N LYS A 56 -6.25 -2.86 9.87
CA LYS A 56 -7.60 -2.48 9.54
C LYS A 56 -7.63 -1.24 8.65
N ILE A 57 -6.80 -0.26 8.96
CA ILE A 57 -6.71 0.97 8.15
C ILE A 57 -6.19 0.64 6.75
N LEU A 58 -5.13 -0.17 6.67
CA LEU A 58 -4.56 -0.52 5.38
C LEU A 58 -5.54 -1.34 4.54
N ALA A 59 -6.28 -2.25 5.17
CA ALA A 59 -7.26 -3.06 4.45
C ALA A 59 -8.42 -2.21 3.94
N SER A 60 -8.88 -1.26 4.75
CA SER A 60 -9.95 -0.36 4.31
C SER A 60 -9.53 0.48 3.12
N ALA A 61 -8.25 0.77 2.99
CA ALA A 61 -7.73 1.54 1.87
C ALA A 61 -7.40 0.66 0.66
N GLY A 62 -7.61 -0.65 0.76
CA GLY A 62 -7.33 -1.55 -0.36
C GLY A 62 -5.86 -1.87 -0.55
N LEU A 63 -5.03 -1.57 0.45
CA LEU A 63 -3.59 -1.76 0.32
C LEU A 63 -3.11 -3.11 0.80
N VAL A 64 -3.89 -3.80 1.59
CA VAL A 64 -3.58 -5.14 2.05
C VAL A 64 -4.88 -5.93 2.11
N HIS A 65 -4.78 -7.25 2.16
CA HIS A 65 -5.92 -8.07 2.50
C HIS A 65 -5.46 -9.20 3.39
N GLN A 66 -6.41 -9.80 4.08
CA GLN A 66 -6.12 -10.85 5.01
C GLN A 66 -6.92 -12.08 4.63
N VAL A 67 -6.28 -13.23 4.73
CA VAL A 67 -6.90 -14.49 4.38
C VAL A 67 -6.75 -15.41 5.57
N ARG A 68 -7.81 -16.14 5.87
CA ARG A 68 -7.72 -17.08 6.95
C ARG A 68 -7.20 -18.41 6.43
N ASP A 69 -6.23 -18.98 7.11
CA ASP A 69 -5.66 -20.26 6.74
C ASP A 69 -5.67 -21.07 8.03
N GLY A 70 -6.72 -21.83 8.25
CA GLY A 70 -6.90 -22.56 9.49
C GLY A 70 -7.10 -21.58 10.63
N ARG A 71 -6.23 -21.62 11.62
CA ARG A 71 -6.31 -20.70 12.73
C ARG A 71 -5.44 -19.48 12.52
N ARG A 72 -4.71 -19.43 11.40
CA ARG A 72 -3.79 -18.33 11.16
C ARG A 72 -4.47 -17.30 10.29
N ILE A 73 -4.06 -16.08 10.43
CA ILE A 73 -4.45 -15.00 9.56
C ILE A 73 -3.22 -14.62 8.77
N ILE A 74 -3.33 -14.70 7.45
CA ILE A 74 -2.22 -14.36 6.55
C ILE A 74 -2.48 -12.99 5.96
N CYS A 75 -1.51 -12.12 6.08
CA CYS A 75 -1.59 -10.74 5.60
C CYS A 75 -0.83 -10.63 4.29
N ILE A 76 -1.45 -10.04 3.28
CA ILE A 76 -0.88 -9.96 1.94
C ILE A 76 -0.97 -8.52 1.46
N GLY A 77 0.12 -7.99 0.95
CA GLY A 77 0.10 -6.64 0.37
C GLY A 77 -0.62 -6.63 -0.96
N ALA A 78 -1.07 -5.47 -1.36
CA ALA A 78 -1.78 -5.33 -2.63
C ALA A 78 -0.88 -5.68 -3.80
N ALA A 79 -1.47 -6.02 -4.90
CA ALA A 79 -0.72 -6.39 -6.08
C ALA A 79 0.03 -5.19 -6.64
N TYR A 80 1.09 -5.51 -7.39
CA TYR A 80 1.92 -4.49 -8.01
C TYR A 80 1.09 -3.50 -8.84
N ASP A 81 0.10 -4.02 -9.57
CA ASP A 81 -0.70 -3.15 -10.44
C ASP A 81 -1.50 -2.12 -9.65
N GLU A 82 -1.97 -2.50 -8.48
CA GLU A 82 -2.70 -1.55 -7.65
C GLU A 82 -1.81 -0.46 -7.10
N MET A 83 -0.57 -0.82 -6.77
CA MET A 83 0.40 0.18 -6.32
C MET A 83 0.76 1.11 -7.46
N ARG A 84 0.89 0.56 -8.65
CA ARG A 84 1.21 1.35 -9.81
C ARG A 84 0.12 2.33 -10.14
N THR A 85 -1.15 1.91 -10.03
CA THR A 85 -2.29 2.78 -10.28
C THR A 85 -2.24 4.01 -9.37
N LEU A 86 -1.87 3.83 -8.11
CA LEU A 86 -1.79 4.92 -7.18
C LEU A 86 -0.70 5.91 -7.58
N SER A 87 0.47 5.40 -7.97
CA SER A 87 1.55 6.25 -8.43
C SER A 87 1.16 6.98 -9.69
N GLU A 88 0.52 6.31 -10.61
CA GLU A 88 0.15 6.92 -11.87
C GLU A 88 -0.90 7.98 -11.70
N PHE A 89 -1.73 7.86 -10.68
CA PHE A 89 -2.73 8.88 -10.41
C PHE A 89 -2.07 10.25 -10.23
N LEU A 90 -0.91 10.29 -9.59
CA LEU A 90 -0.22 11.55 -9.37
C LEU A 90 0.39 12.10 -10.65
N LEU A 91 0.75 11.22 -11.56
CA LEU A 91 1.56 11.63 -12.69
C LEU A 91 0.83 11.65 -14.03
N ASN A 92 -0.41 11.23 -14.06
CA ASN A 92 -1.08 11.03 -15.33
C ASN A 92 -1.29 12.29 -16.15
N GLU A 93 -1.19 13.46 -15.53
CA GLU A 93 -1.27 14.70 -16.30
C GLU A 93 0.01 15.50 -16.16
N CYS A 94 1.11 14.79 -16.00
CA CYS A 94 2.39 15.45 -15.78
C CYS A 94 2.66 16.45 -16.86
N CYS A 95 2.90 17.71 -16.49
CA CYS A 95 3.28 18.81 -17.36
C CYS A 95 2.21 19.24 -18.36
N ALA A 96 0.96 18.82 -18.13
CA ALA A 96 -0.12 19.15 -19.07
C ALA A 96 -0.29 20.67 -19.25
N ASP A 97 -0.02 21.43 -18.18
CA ASP A 97 -0.19 22.87 -18.26
C ASP A 97 1.10 23.61 -18.60
N SER A 98 2.19 22.89 -18.92
CA SER A 98 3.46 23.53 -19.16
C SER A 98 3.66 23.81 -20.63
N ALA A 99 4.30 24.89 -20.96
CA ALA A 99 4.68 25.18 -22.35
C ALA A 99 5.78 24.22 -22.79
N HIS A 100 6.51 23.61 -21.86
CA HIS A 100 7.57 22.66 -22.20
C HIS A 100 7.22 21.34 -21.53
N PRO A 101 6.44 20.50 -22.17
CA PRO A 101 6.02 19.24 -21.56
C PRO A 101 7.20 18.36 -21.21
N HIS A 102 6.98 17.55 -20.20
CA HIS A 102 8.00 16.63 -19.75
C HIS A 102 8.33 15.68 -20.88
N GLU A 103 9.64 15.52 -21.17
CA GLU A 103 10.00 14.70 -22.18
C GLU A 103 10.43 13.46 -21.75
N GLY A 104 10.16 12.42 -22.23
CA GLY A 104 10.55 11.14 -21.93
C GLY A 104 11.47 11.00 -20.94
N HIS A 105 11.20 11.05 -19.74
CA HIS A 105 12.00 11.04 -18.78
C HIS A 105 12.46 9.81 -18.51
N GLU A 106 13.46 9.48 -18.70
CA GLU A 106 13.88 8.33 -18.41
C GLU A 106 14.66 8.30 -17.35
N ASP A 107 14.88 8.74 -16.65
CA ASP A 107 15.67 8.64 -15.62
C ASP A 107 15.28 7.86 -14.85
N GLY A 108 14.87 7.46 -15.09
CA GLY A 108 14.52 6.46 -14.39
C GLY A 108 14.87 6.62 -13.49
#